data_410b131614b977717aeb2449a7a3deb8
#
_entry.id   410b131614b977717aeb2449a7a3deb8
#
_cell.length_a   1.000
_cell.length_b   1.000
_cell.length_c   1.000
_cell.angle_alpha   90.00
_cell.angle_beta   90.00
_cell.angle_gamma   90.00
#
_symmetry.space_group_name_H-M   'P 1'
#
loop_
_entity.id
_entity.type
_entity.pdbx_description
1 polymer ?
#
loop_
_entity_poly.entity_id
_entity_poly.type
_entity_poly.pdbx_seq_one_letter_code
_entity_poly.pdbx_strand_id
1 'polypeptide(L)'
;MKRLPRLSPVTRVFVVAILGTSLVHAQSLSFVTCPIVRDTKTVPCWLAEYNGEIYYLGNQGGVAQDFYPPQLNHEVLVEGTIAEGPRVCGGAPLRPVKTSVFLEINRACNTILPVEDGIEAPARAPARDPVSWVRSDGPSDTTLYFDFDNDFLSLHTTTAVQRIVEQFQQTKASAIEVQAFRGSSRLSNGTELLEQAGIAEKRVAKIREILEGLGVPKASVRAIAVTDVRRANGVDDPWSRKVTLSVKK
;
A
#
# COMPACT_ATOMS: atom_id res chain seq x y z
N MET A 1 -4.55 -31.01 84.59
CA MET A 1 -3.91 -31.18 83.23
C MET A 1 -4.95 -30.77 82.20
N LYS A 2 -4.85 -29.48 81.66
CA LYS A 2 -5.74 -28.95 80.61
C LYS A 2 -5.03 -29.01 79.32
N ARG A 3 -5.60 -29.73 78.35
CA ARG A 3 -5.07 -29.84 76.96
C ARG A 3 -5.55 -28.60 76.17
N LEU A 4 -4.61 -27.88 75.55
CA LEU A 4 -4.85 -26.79 74.60
C LEU A 4 -5.23 -27.36 73.22
N PRO A 5 -6.16 -26.71 72.46
CA PRO A 5 -6.51 -27.15 71.15
C PRO A 5 -5.45 -26.70 70.13
N ARG A 6 -5.12 -27.57 69.15
CA ARG A 6 -4.25 -27.30 68.00
C ARG A 6 -4.99 -26.45 66.99
N LEU A 7 -4.43 -25.30 66.64
CA LEU A 7 -4.84 -24.48 65.51
C LEU A 7 -4.35 -25.08 64.17
N SER A 8 -5.28 -25.31 63.26
CA SER A 8 -5.01 -25.77 61.89
C SER A 8 -4.47 -24.60 61.06
N PRO A 9 -3.49 -24.80 60.17
CA PRO A 9 -3.03 -23.75 59.25
C PRO A 9 -4.05 -23.58 58.13
N VAL A 10 -4.57 -22.35 57.98
CA VAL A 10 -5.40 -21.92 56.87
C VAL A 10 -4.49 -21.67 55.66
N THR A 11 -4.55 -22.58 54.70
CA THR A 11 -3.86 -22.43 53.43
C THR A 11 -4.57 -21.35 52.57
N ARG A 12 -3.98 -20.17 52.46
CA ARG A 12 -4.46 -19.11 51.56
C ARG A 12 -4.04 -19.49 50.14
N VAL A 13 -5.03 -19.86 49.34
CA VAL A 13 -4.85 -20.03 47.88
C VAL A 13 -4.88 -18.62 47.24
N PHE A 14 -3.73 -18.18 46.78
CA PHE A 14 -3.65 -16.98 45.94
C PHE A 14 -4.08 -17.35 44.52
N VAL A 15 -5.27 -16.91 44.11
CA VAL A 15 -5.70 -16.95 42.72
C VAL A 15 -5.03 -15.76 42.00
N VAL A 16 -3.97 -16.03 41.25
CA VAL A 16 -3.36 -15.04 40.36
C VAL A 16 -4.25 -14.95 39.13
N ALA A 17 -5.05 -13.89 39.04
CA ALA A 17 -5.78 -13.56 37.81
C ALA A 17 -4.76 -13.07 36.76
N ILE A 18 -4.43 -13.91 35.81
CA ILE A 18 -3.65 -13.52 34.62
C ILE A 18 -4.59 -12.70 33.72
N LEU A 19 -4.49 -11.37 33.80
CA LEU A 19 -5.09 -10.44 32.84
C LEU A 19 -4.34 -10.63 31.53
N GLY A 20 -4.87 -11.47 30.65
CA GLY A 20 -4.42 -11.61 29.27
C GLY A 20 -4.68 -10.31 28.54
N THR A 21 -3.66 -9.47 28.34
CA THR A 21 -3.70 -8.38 27.39
C THR A 21 -3.77 -8.97 26.01
N SER A 22 -4.97 -9.04 25.42
CA SER A 22 -5.14 -9.34 24.00
C SER A 22 -4.46 -8.22 23.22
N LEU A 23 -3.31 -8.52 22.63
CA LEU A 23 -2.69 -7.66 21.62
C LEU A 23 -3.65 -7.64 20.43
N VAL A 24 -4.38 -6.54 20.27
CA VAL A 24 -5.16 -6.29 19.05
C VAL A 24 -4.14 -6.15 17.93
N HIS A 25 -3.92 -7.21 17.18
CA HIS A 25 -3.13 -7.14 15.94
C HIS A 25 -3.98 -6.41 14.91
N ALA A 26 -3.46 -5.32 14.37
CA ALA A 26 -4.07 -4.66 13.24
C ALA A 26 -4.21 -5.67 12.10
N GLN A 27 -5.45 -5.93 11.69
CA GLN A 27 -5.76 -6.95 10.68
C GLN A 27 -5.49 -6.39 9.29
N SER A 28 -4.51 -6.97 8.60
CA SER A 28 -4.27 -6.70 7.19
C SER A 28 -5.31 -7.40 6.32
N LEU A 29 -5.80 -6.70 5.31
CA LEU A 29 -6.73 -7.21 4.30
C LEU A 29 -6.13 -7.05 2.91
N SER A 30 -6.30 -8.07 2.09
CA SER A 30 -5.97 -8.05 0.66
C SER A 30 -7.07 -8.79 -0.11
N PHE A 31 -7.74 -8.12 -1.03
CA PHE A 31 -8.85 -8.70 -1.77
C PHE A 31 -9.06 -7.99 -3.12
N VAL A 32 -9.70 -8.69 -4.05
CA VAL A 32 -10.12 -8.13 -5.34
C VAL A 32 -11.63 -7.95 -5.32
N THR A 33 -12.09 -6.78 -5.75
CA THR A 33 -13.49 -6.43 -5.79
C THR A 33 -13.80 -5.34 -6.83
N CYS A 34 -15.08 -5.10 -7.07
CA CYS A 34 -15.52 -3.89 -7.78
C CYS A 34 -15.47 -2.68 -6.84
N PRO A 35 -14.85 -1.57 -7.24
CA PRO A 35 -14.91 -0.33 -6.47
C PRO A 35 -16.34 0.24 -6.49
N ILE A 36 -16.71 0.92 -5.40
CA ILE A 36 -17.99 1.60 -5.24
C ILE A 36 -17.70 3.09 -5.07
N VAL A 37 -18.38 3.92 -5.85
CA VAL A 37 -18.38 5.37 -5.66
C VAL A 37 -19.59 5.72 -4.78
N ARG A 38 -19.36 6.49 -3.72
CA ARG A 38 -20.45 7.14 -2.98
C ARG A 38 -20.39 8.62 -3.23
N ASP A 39 -21.45 9.16 -3.82
CA ASP A 39 -21.61 10.59 -3.95
C ASP A 39 -21.77 11.26 -2.58
N THR A 40 -21.24 12.45 -2.45
CA THR A 40 -21.40 13.31 -1.28
C THR A 40 -21.67 14.75 -1.72
N LYS A 41 -22.03 15.62 -0.77
CA LYS A 41 -22.25 17.05 -1.05
C LYS A 41 -20.94 17.77 -1.49
N THR A 42 -19.80 17.16 -1.34
CA THR A 42 -18.49 17.77 -1.64
C THR A 42 -17.73 16.98 -2.70
N VAL A 43 -17.00 15.94 -2.29
CA VAL A 43 -16.19 15.10 -3.18
C VAL A 43 -16.58 13.65 -3.03
N PRO A 44 -16.63 12.85 -4.10
CA PRO A 44 -16.97 11.45 -4.01
C PRO A 44 -15.98 10.68 -3.12
N CYS A 45 -16.52 9.68 -2.42
CA CYS A 45 -15.75 8.71 -1.68
C CYS A 45 -15.63 7.40 -2.47
N TRP A 46 -14.48 6.78 -2.36
CA TRP A 46 -14.25 5.45 -2.90
C TRP A 46 -14.35 4.41 -1.78
N LEU A 47 -15.16 3.41 -2.03
CA LEU A 47 -15.45 2.30 -1.13
C LEU A 47 -15.16 0.98 -1.82
N ALA A 48 -15.05 -0.08 -1.02
CA ALA A 48 -14.96 -1.46 -1.48
C ALA A 48 -15.73 -2.38 -0.55
N GLU A 49 -16.36 -3.42 -1.09
CA GLU A 49 -17.02 -4.44 -0.30
C GLU A 49 -16.19 -5.72 -0.27
N TYR A 50 -16.06 -6.30 0.92
CA TYR A 50 -15.44 -7.61 1.12
C TYR A 50 -16.12 -8.35 2.27
N ASN A 51 -16.61 -9.57 2.04
CA ASN A 51 -17.31 -10.39 3.02
C ASN A 51 -18.48 -9.70 3.73
N GLY A 52 -19.27 -8.90 3.00
CA GLY A 52 -20.43 -8.17 3.53
C GLY A 52 -20.09 -6.92 4.34
N GLU A 53 -18.84 -6.55 4.42
CA GLU A 53 -18.39 -5.31 5.07
C GLU A 53 -17.94 -4.29 4.02
N ILE A 54 -18.34 -3.03 4.20
CA ILE A 54 -17.94 -1.90 3.35
C ILE A 54 -16.72 -1.21 3.98
N TYR A 55 -15.68 -1.05 3.18
CA TYR A 55 -14.45 -0.38 3.56
C TYR A 55 -14.29 0.96 2.83
N TYR A 56 -13.80 1.96 3.55
CA TYR A 56 -13.43 3.25 2.99
C TYR A 56 -11.98 3.20 2.50
N LEU A 57 -11.79 3.52 1.21
CA LEU A 57 -10.48 3.53 0.56
C LEU A 57 -9.86 4.93 0.52
N GLY A 58 -10.69 5.95 0.28
CA GLY A 58 -10.25 7.33 0.15
C GLY A 58 -11.30 8.20 -0.51
N ASN A 59 -10.98 9.48 -0.65
CA ASN A 59 -11.80 10.42 -1.43
C ASN A 59 -10.97 11.02 -2.56
N GLN A 60 -11.64 11.42 -3.62
CA GLN A 60 -10.99 12.07 -4.75
C GLN A 60 -10.52 13.45 -4.33
N GLY A 61 -9.22 13.62 -4.23
CA GLY A 61 -8.60 14.90 -3.90
C GLY A 61 -7.88 15.52 -5.07
N GLY A 62 -7.09 16.55 -4.81
CA GLY A 62 -6.26 17.22 -5.82
C GLY A 62 -5.10 16.36 -6.31
N VAL A 63 -4.49 16.73 -7.43
CA VAL A 63 -3.38 16.03 -8.12
C VAL A 63 -2.13 15.76 -7.27
N ALA A 64 -2.02 16.38 -6.10
CA ALA A 64 -0.89 16.21 -5.18
C ALA A 64 -1.14 15.15 -4.07
N GLN A 65 -2.20 14.37 -4.18
CA GLN A 65 -2.50 13.33 -3.19
C GLN A 65 -1.81 12.02 -3.52
N ASP A 66 -1.43 11.29 -2.47
CA ASP A 66 -0.83 9.96 -2.60
C ASP A 66 -1.87 8.85 -2.85
N PHE A 67 -3.16 9.19 -2.86
CA PHE A 67 -4.25 8.27 -3.18
C PHE A 67 -4.61 8.38 -4.67
N TYR A 68 -4.41 7.29 -5.39
CA TYR A 68 -4.94 7.13 -6.75
C TYR A 68 -6.28 6.42 -6.67
N PRO A 69 -7.38 7.12 -7.02
CA PRO A 69 -8.70 6.53 -6.93
C PRO A 69 -8.82 5.33 -7.88
N PRO A 70 -9.57 4.29 -7.48
CA PRO A 70 -10.01 3.25 -8.37
C PRO A 70 -10.77 3.80 -9.57
N GLN A 71 -11.08 2.94 -10.52
CA GLN A 71 -11.86 3.31 -11.72
C GLN A 71 -13.10 2.42 -11.80
N LEU A 72 -14.26 3.01 -12.08
CA LEU A 72 -15.45 2.24 -12.43
C LEU A 72 -15.23 1.43 -13.71
N ASN A 73 -15.94 0.35 -13.86
CA ASN A 73 -15.81 -0.65 -14.91
C ASN A 73 -14.49 -1.44 -14.88
N HIS A 74 -13.75 -1.40 -13.76
CA HIS A 74 -12.58 -2.21 -13.52
C HIS A 74 -12.65 -2.84 -12.13
N GLU A 75 -12.10 -4.03 -12.00
CA GLU A 75 -11.80 -4.58 -10.67
C GLU A 75 -10.60 -3.88 -10.07
N VAL A 76 -10.50 -3.91 -8.77
CA VAL A 76 -9.41 -3.31 -8.00
C VAL A 76 -8.89 -4.31 -6.97
N LEU A 77 -7.57 -4.45 -6.91
CA LEU A 77 -6.90 -5.06 -5.78
C LEU A 77 -6.80 -4.01 -4.67
N VAL A 78 -7.37 -4.33 -3.52
CA VAL A 78 -7.31 -3.52 -2.30
C VAL A 78 -6.40 -4.21 -1.31
N GLU A 79 -5.37 -3.51 -0.85
CA GLU A 79 -4.42 -3.99 0.17
C GLU A 79 -4.34 -2.94 1.26
N GLY A 80 -4.72 -3.28 2.47
CA GLY A 80 -4.76 -2.30 3.56
C GLY A 80 -4.88 -2.94 4.93
N THR A 81 -4.86 -2.09 5.95
CA THR A 81 -5.01 -2.50 7.34
C THR A 81 -6.26 -1.86 7.91
N ILE A 82 -7.09 -2.63 8.61
CA ILE A 82 -8.26 -2.10 9.30
C ILE A 82 -7.79 -1.10 10.36
N ALA A 83 -8.23 0.14 10.23
CA ALA A 83 -7.93 1.18 11.19
C ALA A 83 -9.07 1.33 12.19
N GLU A 84 -8.72 1.62 13.44
CA GLU A 84 -9.70 2.00 14.45
C GLU A 84 -10.29 3.38 14.14
N GLY A 85 -11.54 3.58 14.46
CA GLY A 85 -12.22 4.87 14.34
C GLY A 85 -13.63 4.78 13.78
N PRO A 86 -14.30 5.94 13.65
CA PRO A 86 -15.64 5.98 13.08
C PRO A 86 -15.64 5.62 11.59
N ARG A 87 -16.77 5.12 11.11
CA ARG A 87 -16.98 4.90 9.68
C ARG A 87 -16.86 6.21 8.91
N VAL A 88 -16.22 6.15 7.76
CA VAL A 88 -16.03 7.29 6.86
C VAL A 88 -16.80 7.01 5.57
N CYS A 89 -17.65 7.93 5.15
CA CYS A 89 -18.54 7.72 4.00
C CYS A 89 -19.34 6.41 4.07
N GLY A 90 -19.66 5.95 5.28
CA GLY A 90 -20.34 4.69 5.51
C GLY A 90 -19.45 3.43 5.50
N GLY A 91 -18.16 3.54 5.21
CA GLY A 91 -17.20 2.44 5.22
C GLY A 91 -16.26 2.42 6.43
N ALA A 92 -15.84 1.22 6.88
CA ALA A 92 -14.77 1.07 7.85
C ALA A 92 -13.44 1.55 7.25
N PRO A 93 -12.64 2.39 7.94
CA PRO A 93 -11.42 2.93 7.34
C PRO A 93 -10.33 1.86 7.21
N LEU A 94 -9.66 1.83 6.04
CA LEU A 94 -8.41 1.12 5.83
C LEU A 94 -7.25 2.12 5.85
N ARG A 95 -6.25 1.87 6.71
CA ARG A 95 -5.03 2.71 6.80
C ARG A 95 -3.84 1.90 7.29
N PRO A 96 -2.72 1.88 6.55
CA PRO A 96 -2.60 2.38 5.18
C PRO A 96 -3.48 1.57 4.21
N VAL A 97 -3.81 2.15 3.06
CA VAL A 97 -4.49 1.45 1.99
C VAL A 97 -3.80 1.71 0.66
N LYS A 98 -3.64 0.66 -0.14
CA LYS A 98 -3.16 0.70 -1.51
C LYS A 98 -4.19 0.06 -2.42
N THR A 99 -4.47 0.72 -3.53
CA THR A 99 -5.39 0.22 -4.56
C THR A 99 -4.65 0.05 -5.87
N SER A 100 -4.88 -1.05 -6.55
CA SER A 100 -4.32 -1.30 -7.89
C SER A 100 -5.46 -1.67 -8.84
N VAL A 101 -5.62 -0.91 -9.91
CA VAL A 101 -6.70 -1.11 -10.89
C VAL A 101 -6.27 -2.15 -11.90
N PHE A 102 -7.08 -3.18 -12.12
CA PHE A 102 -6.86 -4.12 -13.23
C PHE A 102 -7.22 -3.50 -14.57
N LEU A 103 -6.43 -3.78 -15.59
CA LEU A 103 -6.62 -3.16 -16.92
C LEU A 103 -7.82 -3.74 -17.68
N GLU A 104 -8.25 -4.95 -17.36
CA GLU A 104 -9.39 -5.61 -17.96
C GLU A 104 -10.67 -4.89 -17.59
N ILE A 105 -11.52 -4.62 -18.61
CA ILE A 105 -12.81 -3.99 -18.41
C ILE A 105 -13.79 -5.01 -17.83
N ASN A 106 -14.33 -4.72 -16.64
CA ASN A 106 -15.46 -5.41 -16.04
C ASN A 106 -16.64 -4.46 -15.86
N ARG A 107 -17.57 -4.46 -16.81
CA ARG A 107 -18.73 -3.54 -16.82
C ARG A 107 -19.71 -3.76 -15.66
N ALA A 108 -19.59 -4.86 -14.91
CA ALA A 108 -20.35 -5.07 -13.69
C ALA A 108 -19.87 -4.18 -12.54
N CYS A 109 -18.62 -3.69 -12.62
CA CYS A 109 -18.01 -2.81 -11.61
C CYS A 109 -18.40 -1.34 -11.82
N ASN A 110 -19.69 -1.00 -11.75
CA ASN A 110 -20.19 0.35 -12.01
C ASN A 110 -21.13 0.89 -10.92
N THR A 111 -20.95 0.43 -9.68
CA THR A 111 -21.83 0.82 -8.57
C THR A 111 -21.58 2.24 -8.12
N ILE A 112 -22.65 3.06 -8.16
CA ILE A 112 -22.66 4.44 -7.64
C ILE A 112 -23.78 4.52 -6.60
N LEU A 113 -23.43 4.90 -5.37
CA LEU A 113 -24.37 5.15 -4.29
C LEU A 113 -24.71 6.64 -4.26
N PRO A 114 -26.00 6.98 -4.10
CA PRO A 114 -26.43 8.37 -4.04
C PRO A 114 -25.95 9.07 -2.77
N VAL A 115 -26.11 10.40 -2.77
CA VAL A 115 -25.91 11.24 -1.58
C VAL A 115 -26.93 10.82 -0.51
N GLU A 116 -26.44 10.57 0.70
CA GLU A 116 -27.26 10.30 1.88
C GLU A 116 -27.00 11.38 2.94
N ASP A 117 -28.08 11.83 3.62
CA ASP A 117 -27.95 12.81 4.70
C ASP A 117 -27.14 12.23 5.87
N GLY A 118 -26.25 13.05 6.40
CA GLY A 118 -25.34 12.66 7.48
C GLY A 118 -24.09 11.88 7.01
N ILE A 119 -23.97 11.56 5.71
CA ILE A 119 -22.75 10.99 5.14
C ILE A 119 -21.99 12.09 4.39
N GLU A 120 -20.86 12.47 4.91
CA GLU A 120 -20.00 13.50 4.34
C GLU A 120 -18.60 12.96 4.08
N ALA A 121 -17.97 13.43 3.00
CA ALA A 121 -16.56 13.20 2.79
C ALA A 121 -15.76 13.99 3.84
N PRO A 122 -14.63 13.48 4.33
CA PRO A 122 -13.76 14.24 5.20
C PRO A 122 -13.36 15.56 4.54
N ALA A 123 -13.52 16.67 5.24
CA ALA A 123 -13.17 18.01 4.74
C ALA A 123 -11.68 18.15 4.37
N ARG A 124 -10.86 17.25 4.87
CA ARG A 124 -9.44 17.10 4.57
C ARG A 124 -9.14 15.62 4.44
N ALA A 125 -8.40 15.24 3.41
CA ALA A 125 -7.80 13.91 3.42
C ALA A 125 -7.07 13.76 4.77
N PRO A 126 -7.24 12.63 5.48
CA PRO A 126 -6.51 12.39 6.71
C PRO A 126 -5.02 12.63 6.46
N ALA A 127 -4.33 13.13 7.49
CA ALA A 127 -2.88 13.35 7.43
C ALA A 127 -2.24 12.15 6.72
N ARG A 128 -1.39 12.46 5.73
CA ARG A 128 -0.79 11.49 4.82
C ARG A 128 -0.46 10.20 5.54
N ASP A 129 -1.11 9.13 5.15
CA ASP A 129 -0.62 7.82 5.50
C ASP A 129 0.82 7.69 4.99
N PRO A 130 1.70 7.03 5.75
CA PRO A 130 3.10 6.85 5.34
C PRO A 130 3.27 5.94 4.12
N VAL A 131 2.18 5.60 3.41
CA VAL A 131 2.23 4.89 2.12
C VAL A 131 2.78 5.85 1.08
N SER A 132 4.07 6.05 1.15
CA SER A 132 4.78 6.81 0.14
C SER A 132 5.07 5.88 -1.04
N TRP A 133 4.70 6.31 -2.27
CA TRP A 133 5.14 5.69 -3.51
C TRP A 133 6.65 5.79 -3.74
N VAL A 134 7.30 6.55 -2.88
CA VAL A 134 8.74 6.82 -2.93
C VAL A 134 9.31 6.70 -1.53
N ARG A 135 10.36 5.91 -1.38
CA ARG A 135 11.20 5.88 -0.18
C ARG A 135 12.61 6.34 -0.55
N SER A 136 13.10 7.35 0.13
CA SER A 136 14.49 7.78 0.02
C SER A 136 15.30 7.10 1.13
N ASP A 137 16.26 6.29 0.75
CA ASP A 137 17.18 5.60 1.67
C ASP A 137 18.51 6.36 1.80
N GLY A 138 18.53 7.64 1.43
CA GLY A 138 19.66 8.55 1.43
C GLY A 138 19.70 9.41 0.16
N PRO A 139 20.67 10.29 0.00
CA PRO A 139 20.75 11.17 -1.17
C PRO A 139 21.03 10.41 -2.47
N SER A 140 21.65 9.25 -2.39
CA SER A 140 22.08 8.44 -3.54
C SER A 140 21.16 7.25 -3.84
N ASP A 141 20.19 6.96 -2.97
CA ASP A 141 19.36 5.76 -3.04
C ASP A 141 17.89 6.11 -2.93
N THR A 142 17.09 5.58 -3.85
CA THR A 142 15.64 5.79 -3.88
C THR A 142 14.93 4.50 -4.29
N THR A 143 13.84 4.19 -3.61
CA THR A 143 12.93 3.11 -3.95
C THR A 143 11.60 3.68 -4.42
N LEU A 144 11.15 3.27 -5.60
CA LEU A 144 9.83 3.59 -6.17
C LEU A 144 8.94 2.37 -6.04
N TYR A 145 7.71 2.55 -5.58
CA TYR A 145 6.72 1.47 -5.46
C TYR A 145 5.65 1.61 -6.53
N PHE A 146 5.15 0.49 -7.01
CA PHE A 146 4.18 0.41 -8.11
C PHE A 146 2.88 -0.25 -7.68
N ASP A 147 1.82 0.03 -8.40
CA ASP A 147 0.60 -0.74 -8.36
C ASP A 147 0.81 -2.13 -8.95
N PHE A 148 -0.09 -3.05 -8.63
CA PHE A 148 -0.05 -4.40 -9.15
C PHE A 148 -0.20 -4.38 -10.68
N ASP A 149 0.66 -5.10 -11.38
CA ASP A 149 0.72 -5.17 -12.86
C ASP A 149 0.84 -3.81 -13.57
N ASN A 150 1.44 -2.83 -12.92
CA ASN A 150 1.54 -1.48 -13.45
C ASN A 150 3.00 -0.99 -13.51
N ASP A 151 3.31 -0.21 -14.54
CA ASP A 151 4.60 0.48 -14.75
C ASP A 151 4.44 2.01 -14.79
N PHE A 152 3.27 2.52 -14.42
CA PHE A 152 2.98 3.95 -14.41
C PHE A 152 3.79 4.67 -13.33
N LEU A 153 4.34 5.81 -13.71
CA LEU A 153 5.06 6.72 -12.83
C LEU A 153 4.23 7.98 -12.56
N SER A 154 3.91 8.18 -11.31
CA SER A 154 3.25 9.39 -10.86
C SER A 154 4.17 10.60 -10.88
N LEU A 155 3.61 11.80 -10.65
CA LEU A 155 4.40 13.01 -10.47
C LEU A 155 5.44 12.86 -9.35
N HIS A 156 5.06 12.23 -8.23
CA HIS A 156 5.98 12.01 -7.10
C HIS A 156 7.14 11.07 -7.46
N THR A 157 6.84 9.97 -8.15
CA THR A 157 7.89 9.02 -8.58
C THR A 157 8.80 9.63 -9.65
N THR A 158 8.24 10.40 -10.60
CA THR A 158 9.03 11.12 -11.61
C THR A 158 9.94 12.16 -10.97
N THR A 159 9.44 12.93 -9.99
CA THR A 159 10.26 13.90 -9.24
C THR A 159 11.39 13.21 -8.47
N ALA A 160 11.15 12.01 -7.94
CA ALA A 160 12.19 11.24 -7.27
C ALA A 160 13.30 10.78 -8.24
N VAL A 161 12.92 10.37 -9.46
CA VAL A 161 13.90 10.05 -10.51
C VAL A 161 14.73 11.28 -10.90
N GLN A 162 14.10 12.46 -11.02
CA GLN A 162 14.83 13.72 -11.27
C GLN A 162 15.88 14.00 -10.21
N ARG A 163 15.56 13.83 -8.92
CA ARG A 163 16.51 14.01 -7.82
C ARG A 163 17.72 13.06 -7.92
N ILE A 164 17.50 11.82 -8.32
CA ILE A 164 18.59 10.85 -8.57
C ILE A 164 19.48 11.33 -9.72
N VAL A 165 18.93 11.89 -10.79
CA VAL A 165 19.70 12.46 -11.89
C VAL A 165 20.51 13.68 -11.42
N GLU A 166 19.92 14.59 -10.65
CA GLU A 166 20.61 15.72 -10.06
C GLU A 166 21.79 15.26 -9.19
N GLN A 167 21.57 14.25 -8.35
CA GLN A 167 22.62 13.66 -7.51
C GLN A 167 23.74 13.03 -8.34
N PHE A 168 23.39 12.30 -9.42
CA PHE A 168 24.36 11.73 -10.35
C PHE A 168 25.26 12.81 -10.96
N GLN A 169 24.68 13.90 -11.44
CA GLN A 169 25.39 15.03 -12.04
C GLN A 169 26.28 15.76 -11.03
N GLN A 170 25.73 16.09 -9.84
CA GLN A 170 26.45 16.82 -8.80
C GLN A 170 27.68 16.05 -8.29
N THR A 171 27.56 14.74 -8.15
CA THR A 171 28.64 13.89 -7.62
C THR A 171 29.62 13.43 -8.69
N LYS A 172 29.35 13.73 -9.98
CA LYS A 172 30.10 13.21 -11.14
C LYS A 172 30.22 11.68 -11.07
N ALA A 173 29.14 11.03 -10.68
CA ALA A 173 29.10 9.58 -10.52
C ALA A 173 29.31 8.84 -11.85
N SER A 174 29.75 7.59 -11.77
CA SER A 174 30.03 6.77 -12.95
C SER A 174 28.79 6.10 -13.54
N ALA A 175 27.81 5.76 -12.67
CA ALA A 175 26.60 5.04 -13.11
C ALA A 175 25.40 5.29 -12.18
N ILE A 176 24.21 5.05 -12.73
CA ILE A 176 22.97 4.83 -11.99
C ILE A 176 22.60 3.35 -12.16
N GLU A 177 22.51 2.62 -11.05
CA GLU A 177 21.99 1.25 -11.02
C GLU A 177 20.47 1.27 -10.83
N VAL A 178 19.76 0.51 -11.66
CA VAL A 178 18.32 0.38 -11.65
C VAL A 178 17.98 -1.11 -11.49
N GLN A 179 17.27 -1.48 -10.44
CA GLN A 179 16.78 -2.84 -10.26
C GLN A 179 15.26 -2.82 -10.10
N ALA A 180 14.56 -3.43 -11.03
CA ALA A 180 13.10 -3.57 -10.99
C ALA A 180 12.71 -4.98 -10.57
N PHE A 181 11.69 -5.08 -9.73
CA PHE A 181 11.23 -6.32 -9.14
C PHE A 181 9.80 -6.62 -9.58
N ARG A 182 9.54 -7.89 -9.83
CA ARG A 182 8.21 -8.47 -9.97
C ARG A 182 7.71 -8.88 -8.59
N GLY A 183 6.45 -8.61 -8.29
CA GLY A 183 5.84 -8.92 -6.98
C GLY A 183 4.73 -9.96 -7.08
N SER A 184 4.19 -10.27 -5.91
CA SER A 184 2.98 -11.06 -5.73
C SER A 184 2.13 -10.48 -4.59
N SER A 185 0.86 -10.87 -4.50
CA SER A 185 -0.05 -10.51 -3.41
C SER A 185 -0.80 -11.73 -2.93
N ARG A 186 -0.82 -11.96 -1.61
CA ARG A 186 -1.62 -13.00 -1.00
C ARG A 186 -2.93 -12.43 -0.51
N LEU A 187 -4.01 -12.83 -1.14
CA LEU A 187 -5.35 -12.40 -0.77
C LEU A 187 -5.78 -13.01 0.57
N SER A 188 -6.69 -12.32 1.26
CA SER A 188 -7.26 -12.75 2.54
C SER A 188 -8.03 -14.08 2.46
N ASN A 189 -8.46 -14.49 1.27
CA ASN A 189 -9.04 -15.81 1.02
C ASN A 189 -7.99 -16.93 0.79
N GLY A 190 -6.69 -16.60 0.87
CA GLY A 190 -5.58 -17.53 0.68
C GLY A 190 -5.07 -17.67 -0.75
N THR A 191 -5.74 -17.08 -1.75
CA THR A 191 -5.28 -17.06 -3.13
C THR A 191 -4.02 -16.19 -3.27
N GLU A 192 -3.07 -16.60 -4.09
CA GLU A 192 -1.90 -15.80 -4.44
C GLU A 192 -2.03 -15.27 -5.86
N LEU A 193 -1.93 -13.95 -5.99
CA LEU A 193 -1.84 -13.26 -7.27
C LEU A 193 -0.37 -13.01 -7.58
N LEU A 194 0.02 -13.28 -8.82
CA LEU A 194 1.36 -13.07 -9.31
C LEU A 194 1.32 -12.03 -10.43
N GLU A 195 2.14 -10.98 -10.33
CA GLU A 195 2.27 -10.01 -11.42
C GLU A 195 2.67 -10.69 -12.74
N GLN A 196 2.28 -10.12 -13.87
CA GLN A 196 2.59 -10.62 -15.20
C GLN A 196 4.09 -10.82 -15.40
N ALA A 197 4.45 -11.86 -16.16
CA ALA A 197 5.80 -12.00 -16.66
C ALA A 197 6.15 -10.76 -17.52
N GLY A 198 7.36 -10.23 -17.37
CA GLY A 198 7.79 -9.04 -18.12
C GLY A 198 7.48 -7.70 -17.46
N ILE A 199 6.75 -7.62 -16.33
CA ILE A 199 6.47 -6.32 -15.69
C ILE A 199 7.74 -5.66 -15.14
N ALA A 200 8.70 -6.43 -14.62
CA ALA A 200 9.96 -5.90 -14.15
C ALA A 200 10.77 -5.29 -15.32
N GLU A 201 10.77 -5.93 -16.47
CA GLU A 201 11.40 -5.44 -17.71
C GLU A 201 10.73 -4.14 -18.20
N LYS A 202 9.39 -4.07 -18.16
CA LYS A 202 8.66 -2.85 -18.51
C LYS A 202 9.04 -1.69 -17.59
N ARG A 203 9.10 -1.92 -16.27
CA ARG A 203 9.54 -0.92 -15.30
C ARG A 203 10.98 -0.46 -15.55
N VAL A 204 11.90 -1.40 -15.82
CA VAL A 204 13.29 -1.07 -16.21
C VAL A 204 13.31 -0.20 -17.47
N ALA A 205 12.58 -0.58 -18.51
CA ALA A 205 12.56 0.15 -19.76
C ALA A 205 12.04 1.59 -19.57
N LYS A 206 10.95 1.74 -18.79
CA LYS A 206 10.36 3.04 -18.49
C LYS A 206 11.31 3.95 -17.72
N ILE A 207 11.97 3.44 -16.69
CA ILE A 207 12.95 4.22 -15.90
C ILE A 207 14.15 4.60 -16.76
N ARG A 208 14.67 3.68 -17.58
CA ARG A 208 15.77 3.96 -18.50
C ARG A 208 15.42 5.08 -19.48
N GLU A 209 14.25 5.01 -20.10
CA GLU A 209 13.73 6.06 -20.99
C GLU A 209 13.76 7.44 -20.33
N ILE A 210 13.29 7.54 -19.09
CA ILE A 210 13.26 8.79 -18.34
C ILE A 210 14.68 9.27 -18.00
N LEU A 211 15.57 8.38 -17.54
CA LEU A 211 16.94 8.74 -17.21
C LEU A 211 17.68 9.26 -18.46
N GLU A 212 17.55 8.59 -19.59
CA GLU A 212 18.13 9.00 -20.88
C GLU A 212 17.53 10.36 -21.34
N GLY A 213 16.20 10.53 -21.21
CA GLY A 213 15.52 11.79 -21.53
C GLY A 213 15.93 12.97 -20.61
N LEU A 214 16.38 12.69 -19.39
CA LEU A 214 16.94 13.68 -18.45
C LEU A 214 18.46 13.90 -18.64
N GLY A 215 19.06 13.33 -19.70
CA GLY A 215 20.44 13.55 -20.07
C GLY A 215 21.48 12.64 -19.41
N VAL A 216 21.06 11.53 -18.78
CA VAL A 216 21.99 10.51 -18.30
C VAL A 216 22.49 9.69 -19.51
N PRO A 217 23.82 9.59 -19.73
CA PRO A 217 24.34 8.79 -20.83
C PRO A 217 23.90 7.32 -20.72
N LYS A 218 23.46 6.73 -21.81
CA LYS A 218 23.00 5.32 -21.87
C LYS A 218 24.02 4.35 -21.27
N ALA A 219 25.30 4.57 -21.51
CA ALA A 219 26.39 3.75 -20.96
C ALA A 219 26.51 3.84 -19.41
N SER A 220 25.99 4.91 -18.80
CA SER A 220 25.97 5.09 -17.36
C SER A 220 24.71 4.51 -16.68
N VAL A 221 23.75 3.94 -17.43
CA VAL A 221 22.58 3.30 -16.86
C VAL A 221 22.77 1.78 -16.82
N ARG A 222 22.93 1.22 -15.62
CA ARG A 222 23.02 -0.21 -15.37
C ARG A 222 21.66 -0.70 -14.88
N ALA A 223 20.91 -1.43 -15.70
CA ALA A 223 19.55 -1.79 -15.38
C ALA A 223 19.34 -3.32 -15.43
N ILE A 224 18.70 -3.85 -14.39
CA ILE A 224 18.43 -5.28 -14.20
C ILE A 224 16.95 -5.46 -13.84
N ALA A 225 16.28 -6.35 -14.57
CA ALA A 225 14.98 -6.86 -14.18
C ALA A 225 15.18 -8.13 -13.34
N VAL A 226 14.67 -8.10 -12.11
CA VAL A 226 14.68 -9.25 -11.19
C VAL A 226 13.36 -9.98 -11.36
N THR A 227 13.42 -11.13 -11.99
CA THR A 227 12.23 -11.93 -12.35
C THR A 227 11.82 -12.91 -11.26
N ASP A 228 12.73 -13.20 -10.33
CA ASP A 228 12.42 -14.03 -9.17
C ASP A 228 11.43 -13.31 -8.25
N VAL A 229 10.31 -13.95 -7.97
CA VAL A 229 9.24 -13.37 -7.18
C VAL A 229 9.39 -13.77 -5.71
N ARG A 230 9.42 -12.77 -4.84
CA ARG A 230 9.30 -13.02 -3.41
C ARG A 230 7.90 -13.58 -3.12
N ARG A 231 7.84 -14.70 -2.38
CA ARG A 231 6.56 -15.28 -1.94
C ARG A 231 5.75 -14.26 -1.15
N ALA A 232 4.48 -14.12 -1.51
CA ALA A 232 3.55 -13.22 -0.85
C ALA A 232 3.27 -13.65 0.59
N ASN A 233 3.10 -12.68 1.48
CA ASN A 233 2.80 -12.90 2.91
C ASN A 233 1.51 -12.23 3.39
N GLY A 234 0.85 -11.43 2.52
CA GLY A 234 -0.39 -10.71 2.83
C GLY A 234 -0.20 -9.43 3.66
N VAL A 235 1.04 -9.04 3.96
CA VAL A 235 1.36 -7.85 4.78
C VAL A 235 2.27 -6.89 4.01
N ASP A 236 3.42 -7.42 3.56
CA ASP A 236 4.46 -6.61 2.89
C ASP A 236 4.37 -6.66 1.36
N ASP A 237 3.35 -7.32 0.82
CA ASP A 237 3.23 -7.57 -0.61
C ASP A 237 3.26 -6.31 -1.46
N PRO A 238 2.57 -5.20 -1.08
CA PRO A 238 2.65 -3.95 -1.83
C PRO A 238 4.07 -3.42 -2.01
N TRP A 239 4.96 -3.71 -1.06
CA TRP A 239 6.34 -3.23 -1.05
C TRP A 239 7.31 -4.12 -1.84
N SER A 240 6.84 -5.25 -2.33
CA SER A 240 7.60 -6.13 -3.23
C SER A 240 7.65 -5.59 -4.67
N ARG A 241 6.62 -4.85 -5.08
CA ARG A 241 6.47 -4.24 -6.41
C ARG A 241 7.22 -2.92 -6.49
N LYS A 242 8.50 -2.98 -6.79
CA LYS A 242 9.38 -1.80 -6.66
C LYS A 242 10.44 -1.72 -7.74
N VAL A 243 10.98 -0.52 -7.87
CA VAL A 243 12.26 -0.24 -8.54
C VAL A 243 13.17 0.47 -7.55
N THR A 244 14.40 0.00 -7.42
CA THR A 244 15.44 0.70 -6.67
C THR A 244 16.39 1.40 -7.63
N LEU A 245 16.75 2.64 -7.31
CA LEU A 245 17.73 3.43 -8.03
C LEU A 245 18.87 3.78 -7.07
N SER A 246 20.10 3.56 -7.51
CA SER A 246 21.31 3.85 -6.73
C SER A 246 22.37 4.56 -7.58
N VAL A 247 22.89 5.69 -7.09
CA VAL A 247 23.98 6.42 -7.73
C VAL A 247 25.31 5.81 -7.29
N LYS A 248 26.15 5.40 -8.25
CA LYS A 248 27.47 4.76 -8.02
C LYS A 248 28.59 5.68 -8.45
N LYS A 249 29.57 5.86 -7.56
CA LYS A 249 30.81 6.61 -7.81
C LYS A 249 31.80 5.82 -8.63
#